data_7faa1b4b5fc0daad2982d24b343eb1a1
#
_entry.id   7faa1b4b5fc0daad2982d24b343eb1a1
#
_cell.length_a   1.000
_cell.length_b   1.000
_cell.length_c   1.000
_cell.angle_alpha   90.00
_cell.angle_beta   90.00
_cell.angle_gamma   90.00
#
_symmetry.space_group_name_H-M   'P 1'
#
loop_
_entity.id
_entity.type
_entity.pdbx_description
1 polymer ?
#
loop_
_entity_poly.entity_id
_entity_poly.type
_entity_poly.pdbx_seq_one_letter_code
_entity_poly.pdbx_strand_id
1 'polypeptide(L)'
;FYNLYRTKAGVLTELTEFMFQNQFTIAGQIAQGETDPVKLYAVETAIQLTLAELNENLRQIYVEAYTLPENLEIIHRMTAEMLHRIFGAYMPGYSVSDFYESDIGSAAIMRGYMARPCDVYFTLERKLERFLQLTLRIYCVPEEKQREVMVLIAGLDIRAIANEVMQKLFAALEMHYEFTLGE
;
A
#
# COMPACT_ATOMS: atom_id res chain seq x y z
N PHE A 1 29.93 -8.48 18.73
CA PHE A 1 30.00 -7.01 18.75
C PHE A 1 29.59 -6.34 17.44
N TYR A 2 29.38 -7.08 16.35
CA TYR A 2 29.04 -6.54 15.01
C TYR A 2 27.52 -6.43 14.72
N ASN A 3 26.65 -6.93 15.61
CA ASN A 3 25.19 -6.95 15.40
C ASN A 3 24.41 -5.81 16.07
N LEU A 4 25.07 -4.81 16.63
CA LEU A 4 24.43 -3.74 17.42
C LEU A 4 24.15 -2.44 16.63
N TYR A 5 24.57 -2.35 15.36
CA TYR A 5 24.26 -1.21 14.52
C TYR A 5 23.58 -1.69 13.21
N ARG A 6 22.30 -2.05 13.33
CA ARG A 6 21.43 -2.02 12.15
C ARG A 6 21.46 -0.59 11.63
N THR A 7 21.88 -0.41 10.38
CA THR A 7 21.83 0.91 9.75
C THR A 7 20.36 1.36 9.70
N LYS A 8 20.09 2.68 9.79
CA LYS A 8 18.73 3.24 9.63
C LYS A 8 18.03 2.65 8.39
N ALA A 9 18.76 2.49 7.29
CA ALA A 9 18.29 1.88 6.06
C ALA A 9 17.86 0.41 6.26
N GLY A 10 18.62 -0.40 6.99
CA GLY A 10 18.27 -1.81 7.26
C GLY A 10 17.01 -1.95 8.11
N VAL A 11 16.83 -1.10 9.13
CA VAL A 11 15.61 -1.06 9.94
C VAL A 11 14.40 -0.65 9.09
N LEU A 12 14.57 0.32 8.22
CA LEU A 12 13.50 0.77 7.32
C LEU A 12 13.11 -0.33 6.32
N THR A 13 14.08 -1.08 5.80
CA THR A 13 13.82 -2.21 4.91
C THR A 13 12.99 -3.29 5.61
N GLU A 14 13.40 -3.73 6.80
CA GLU A 14 12.64 -4.72 7.58
C GLU A 14 11.23 -4.23 7.92
N LEU A 15 11.09 -2.97 8.29
CA LEU A 15 9.79 -2.36 8.57
C LEU A 15 8.92 -2.32 7.32
N THR A 16 9.50 -1.98 6.17
CA THR A 16 8.81 -1.95 4.88
C THR A 16 8.30 -3.33 4.51
N GLU A 17 9.14 -4.36 4.57
CA GLU A 17 8.74 -5.75 4.30
C GLU A 17 7.64 -6.21 5.25
N PHE A 18 7.81 -5.96 6.54
CA PHE A 18 6.82 -6.29 7.57
C PHE A 18 5.47 -5.61 7.29
N MET A 19 5.47 -4.33 7.00
CA MET A 19 4.25 -3.56 6.72
C MET A 19 3.56 -4.07 5.46
N PHE A 20 4.29 -4.33 4.39
CA PHE A 20 3.74 -4.90 3.16
C PHE A 20 3.09 -6.26 3.39
N GLN A 21 3.78 -7.18 4.05
CA GLN A 21 3.25 -8.53 4.30
C GLN A 21 1.99 -8.51 5.18
N ASN A 22 1.98 -7.70 6.23
CA ASN A 22 0.86 -7.65 7.17
C ASN A 22 -0.34 -6.86 6.62
N GLN A 23 -0.09 -5.81 5.86
CA GLN A 23 -1.14 -4.97 5.29
C GLN A 23 -2.05 -5.75 4.34
N PHE A 24 -1.49 -6.58 3.45
CA PHE A 24 -2.25 -7.46 2.56
C PHE A 24 -3.08 -8.48 3.32
N THR A 25 -2.49 -9.09 4.34
CA THR A 25 -3.18 -10.06 5.18
C THR A 25 -4.36 -9.42 5.93
N ILE A 26 -4.15 -8.24 6.49
CA ILE A 26 -5.18 -7.52 7.26
C ILE A 26 -6.27 -6.98 6.33
N ALA A 27 -5.92 -6.42 5.18
CA ALA A 27 -6.90 -5.96 4.19
C ALA A 27 -7.79 -7.11 3.70
N GLY A 28 -7.22 -8.29 3.44
CA GLY A 28 -7.97 -9.49 3.09
C GLY A 28 -8.92 -9.96 4.20
N GLN A 29 -8.53 -9.83 5.47
CA GLN A 29 -9.39 -10.17 6.61
C GLN A 29 -10.54 -9.18 6.79
N ILE A 30 -10.30 -7.89 6.55
CA ILE A 30 -11.31 -6.82 6.70
C ILE A 30 -12.31 -6.84 5.54
N ALA A 31 -11.86 -7.17 4.35
CA ALA A 31 -12.71 -7.31 3.16
C ALA A 31 -13.56 -8.60 3.17
N GLN A 32 -14.03 -9.04 4.34
CA GLN A 32 -14.75 -10.30 4.57
C GLN A 32 -15.76 -10.60 3.45
N GLY A 33 -15.48 -11.66 2.67
CA GLY A 33 -16.35 -12.12 1.59
C GLY A 33 -16.12 -11.44 0.23
N GLU A 34 -15.28 -10.40 0.12
CA GLU A 34 -14.89 -9.84 -1.18
C GLU A 34 -13.82 -10.73 -1.81
N THR A 35 -14.09 -11.20 -3.01
CA THR A 35 -13.19 -12.09 -3.76
C THR A 35 -12.63 -11.44 -5.03
N ASP A 36 -13.14 -10.26 -5.40
CA ASP A 36 -12.67 -9.51 -6.57
C ASP A 36 -11.30 -8.89 -6.29
N PRO A 37 -10.24 -9.34 -6.98
CA PRO A 37 -8.88 -8.86 -6.70
C PRO A 37 -8.69 -7.37 -6.96
N VAL A 38 -9.43 -6.76 -7.88
CA VAL A 38 -9.36 -5.31 -8.15
C VAL A 38 -9.95 -4.51 -6.99
N LYS A 39 -11.04 -4.98 -6.41
CA LYS A 39 -11.64 -4.37 -5.22
C LYS A 39 -10.75 -4.52 -3.99
N LEU A 40 -10.11 -5.68 -3.82
CA LEU A 40 -9.13 -5.90 -2.74
C LEU A 40 -7.93 -4.96 -2.87
N TYR A 41 -7.39 -4.80 -4.07
CA TYR A 41 -6.34 -3.82 -4.36
C TYR A 41 -6.77 -2.39 -3.98
N ALA A 42 -7.99 -2.01 -4.33
CA ALA A 42 -8.49 -0.68 -4.02
C ALA A 42 -8.65 -0.43 -2.52
N VAL A 43 -9.18 -1.40 -1.78
CA VAL A 43 -9.31 -1.33 -0.32
C VAL A 43 -7.93 -1.20 0.33
N GLU A 44 -6.99 -2.01 -0.08
CA GLU A 44 -5.64 -2.03 0.46
C GLU A 44 -4.91 -0.71 0.21
N THR A 45 -4.90 -0.22 -1.02
CA THR A 45 -4.24 1.05 -1.35
C THR A 45 -4.93 2.24 -0.67
N ALA A 46 -6.26 2.19 -0.50
CA ALA A 46 -7.00 3.18 0.28
C ALA A 46 -6.60 3.17 1.76
N ILE A 47 -6.43 1.98 2.37
CA ILE A 47 -5.93 1.84 3.74
C ILE A 47 -4.52 2.46 3.84
N GLN A 48 -3.62 2.13 2.92
CA GLN A 48 -2.24 2.62 2.93
C GLN A 48 -2.16 4.15 2.87
N LEU A 49 -2.91 4.79 1.98
CA LEU A 49 -3.00 6.25 1.89
C LEU A 49 -3.61 6.86 3.16
N THR A 50 -4.62 6.20 3.74
CA THR A 50 -5.27 6.67 4.96
C THR A 50 -4.35 6.56 6.18
N LEU A 51 -3.57 5.48 6.31
CA LEU A 51 -2.55 5.34 7.36
C LEU A 51 -1.54 6.49 7.31
N ALA A 52 -1.05 6.83 6.12
CA ALA A 52 -0.15 7.97 5.92
C ALA A 52 -0.80 9.32 6.29
N GLU A 53 -2.13 9.43 6.21
CA GLU A 53 -2.86 10.63 6.59
C GLU A 53 -3.13 10.71 8.10
N LEU A 54 -3.45 9.59 8.73
CA LEU A 54 -3.79 9.55 10.15
C LEU A 54 -2.58 9.71 11.08
N ASN A 55 -1.38 9.38 10.62
CA ASN A 55 -0.17 9.41 11.44
C ASN A 55 1.02 9.94 10.65
N GLU A 56 1.57 11.07 11.11
CA GLU A 56 2.70 11.73 10.45
C GLU A 56 3.98 10.89 10.45
N ASN A 57 4.24 10.14 11.50
CA ASN A 57 5.41 9.26 11.56
C ASN A 57 5.30 8.12 10.55
N LEU A 58 4.10 7.51 10.40
CA LEU A 58 3.85 6.53 9.36
C LEU A 58 3.99 7.15 7.97
N ARG A 59 3.48 8.36 7.75
CA ARG A 59 3.67 9.07 6.47
C ARG A 59 5.15 9.22 6.13
N GLN A 60 5.97 9.65 7.08
CA GLN A 60 7.42 9.81 6.87
C GLN A 60 8.07 8.46 6.53
N ILE A 61 7.73 7.40 7.25
CA ILE A 61 8.24 6.04 6.99
C ILE A 61 7.86 5.57 5.59
N TYR A 62 6.59 5.68 5.20
CA TYR A 62 6.13 5.30 3.86
C TYR A 62 6.80 6.12 2.75
N VAL A 63 6.86 7.44 2.89
CA VAL A 63 7.49 8.32 1.90
C VAL A 63 8.98 8.00 1.75
N GLU A 64 9.68 7.73 2.86
CA GLU A 64 11.09 7.32 2.84
C GLU A 64 11.27 5.95 2.18
N ALA A 65 10.40 4.97 2.49
CA ALA A 65 10.40 3.64 1.86
C ALA A 65 10.23 3.73 0.33
N TYR A 66 9.31 4.56 -0.14
CA TYR A 66 9.07 4.82 -1.56
C TYR A 66 10.07 5.81 -2.20
N THR A 67 11.13 6.18 -1.51
CA THR A 67 12.17 7.11 -2.00
C THR A 67 13.52 6.44 -2.11
N LEU A 68 13.88 5.58 -1.14
CA LEU A 68 15.17 4.92 -1.13
C LEU A 68 15.25 3.84 -2.20
N PRO A 69 16.28 3.86 -3.09
CA PRO A 69 16.36 2.93 -4.22
C PRO A 69 16.31 1.45 -3.81
N GLU A 70 16.94 1.09 -2.70
CA GLU A 70 16.99 -0.30 -2.20
C GLU A 70 15.59 -0.79 -1.79
N ASN A 71 14.82 0.07 -1.10
CA ASN A 71 13.45 -0.25 -0.68
C ASN A 71 12.49 -0.27 -1.89
N LEU A 72 12.65 0.68 -2.82
CA LEU A 72 11.87 0.71 -4.05
C LEU A 72 12.04 -0.58 -4.86
N GLU A 73 13.26 -1.08 -4.98
CA GLU A 73 13.52 -2.33 -5.70
C GLU A 73 12.79 -3.52 -5.04
N ILE A 74 12.77 -3.59 -3.71
CA ILE A 74 12.03 -4.61 -2.97
C ILE A 74 10.54 -4.45 -3.22
N ILE A 75 10.01 -3.23 -3.11
CA ILE A 75 8.60 -2.92 -3.36
C ILE A 75 8.21 -3.36 -4.77
N HIS A 76 8.95 -2.95 -5.80
CA HIS A 76 8.64 -3.30 -7.20
C HIS A 76 8.64 -4.81 -7.44
N ARG A 77 9.61 -5.55 -6.88
CA ARG A 77 9.65 -7.02 -7.01
C ARG A 77 8.49 -7.71 -6.33
N MET A 78 8.18 -7.33 -5.09
CA MET A 78 7.05 -7.91 -4.35
C MET A 78 5.71 -7.60 -5.01
N THR A 79 5.59 -6.41 -5.57
CA THR A 79 4.33 -5.88 -6.13
C THR A 79 4.08 -6.41 -7.55
N ALA A 80 5.10 -6.59 -8.38
CA ALA A 80 4.96 -6.96 -9.79
C ALA A 80 4.18 -8.27 -10.00
N GLU A 81 4.50 -9.33 -9.26
CA GLU A 81 3.77 -10.61 -9.35
C GLU A 81 2.31 -10.48 -8.90
N MET A 82 2.08 -9.69 -7.88
CA MET A 82 0.75 -9.44 -7.37
C MET A 82 -0.09 -8.63 -8.36
N LEU A 83 0.46 -7.56 -8.92
CA LEU A 83 -0.20 -6.75 -9.95
C LEU A 83 -0.51 -7.58 -11.19
N HIS A 84 0.40 -8.46 -11.62
CA HIS A 84 0.15 -9.39 -12.71
C HIS A 84 -1.03 -10.32 -12.41
N ARG A 85 -1.14 -10.84 -11.18
CA ARG A 85 -2.29 -11.67 -10.78
C ARG A 85 -3.59 -10.89 -10.75
N ILE A 86 -3.56 -9.63 -10.31
CA ILE A 86 -4.76 -8.78 -10.19
C ILE A 86 -5.22 -8.27 -11.55
N PHE A 87 -4.30 -7.76 -12.37
CA PHE A 87 -4.61 -6.99 -13.58
C PHE A 87 -4.26 -7.70 -14.88
N GLY A 88 -3.62 -8.87 -14.84
CA GLY A 88 -3.19 -9.57 -16.04
C GLY A 88 -4.31 -9.88 -17.03
N ALA A 89 -5.53 -10.11 -16.54
CA ALA A 89 -6.71 -10.31 -17.40
C ALA A 89 -7.08 -9.05 -18.23
N TYR A 90 -6.75 -7.85 -17.75
CA TYR A 90 -7.00 -6.60 -18.46
C TYR A 90 -5.83 -6.19 -19.37
N MET A 91 -4.67 -6.80 -19.18
CA MET A 91 -3.45 -6.50 -19.93
C MET A 91 -2.88 -7.80 -20.54
N PRO A 92 -3.64 -8.45 -21.46
CA PRO A 92 -3.22 -9.71 -22.05
C PRO A 92 -1.90 -9.53 -22.81
N GLY A 93 -0.96 -10.44 -22.58
CA GLY A 93 0.38 -10.40 -23.17
C GLY A 93 1.43 -9.65 -22.34
N TYR A 94 1.05 -8.98 -21.26
CA TYR A 94 2.01 -8.40 -20.32
C TYR A 94 2.58 -9.49 -19.39
N SER A 95 3.90 -9.54 -19.30
CA SER A 95 4.63 -10.40 -18.38
C SER A 95 4.76 -9.74 -16.99
N VAL A 96 5.27 -10.49 -16.01
CA VAL A 96 5.60 -9.93 -14.68
C VAL A 96 6.61 -8.78 -14.81
N SER A 97 7.55 -8.85 -15.78
CA SER A 97 8.50 -7.76 -16.04
C SER A 97 7.82 -6.49 -16.52
N ASP A 98 6.78 -6.60 -17.36
CA ASP A 98 6.01 -5.43 -17.82
C ASP A 98 5.22 -4.81 -16.66
N PHE A 99 4.74 -5.63 -15.73
CA PHE A 99 4.11 -5.13 -14.50
C PHE A 99 5.11 -4.48 -13.55
N TYR A 100 6.34 -4.97 -13.46
CA TYR A 100 7.41 -4.30 -12.72
C TYR A 100 7.68 -2.89 -13.29
N GLU A 101 7.79 -2.76 -14.61
CA GLU A 101 7.98 -1.46 -15.26
C GLU A 101 6.78 -0.51 -15.03
N SER A 102 5.57 -1.05 -15.07
CA SER A 102 4.34 -0.28 -14.80
C SER A 102 4.27 0.18 -13.34
N ASP A 103 4.77 -0.65 -12.41
CA ASP A 103 4.80 -0.32 -10.98
C ASP A 103 5.76 0.82 -10.65
N ILE A 104 6.79 1.03 -11.43
CA ILE A 104 7.65 2.23 -11.28
C ILE A 104 6.79 3.50 -11.33
N GLY A 105 5.84 3.56 -12.26
CA GLY A 105 4.90 4.68 -12.38
C GLY A 105 3.86 4.71 -11.26
N SER A 106 3.21 3.58 -10.97
CA SER A 106 2.14 3.52 -9.95
C SER A 106 2.67 3.74 -8.53
N ALA A 107 3.86 3.23 -8.21
CA ALA A 107 4.51 3.49 -6.94
C ALA A 107 4.92 4.98 -6.79
N ALA A 108 5.35 5.63 -7.86
CA ALA A 108 5.62 7.07 -7.86
C ALA A 108 4.34 7.90 -7.60
N ILE A 109 3.20 7.50 -8.17
CA ILE A 109 1.90 8.10 -7.87
C ILE A 109 1.54 7.89 -6.40
N MET A 110 1.68 6.67 -5.86
CA MET A 110 1.44 6.37 -4.45
C MET A 110 2.26 7.28 -3.55
N ARG A 111 3.58 7.34 -3.77
CA ARG A 111 4.47 8.21 -3.03
C ARG A 111 4.05 9.68 -3.08
N GLY A 112 3.68 10.18 -4.26
CA GLY A 112 3.23 11.57 -4.45
C GLY A 112 2.02 11.91 -3.59
N TYR A 113 1.02 11.02 -3.55
CA TYR A 113 -0.19 11.20 -2.74
C TYR A 113 0.05 11.01 -1.24
N MET A 114 0.95 10.10 -0.84
CA MET A 114 1.35 9.97 0.57
C MET A 114 2.06 11.21 1.08
N ALA A 115 2.96 11.78 0.29
CA ALA A 115 3.77 12.93 0.68
C ALA A 115 2.94 14.22 0.84
N ARG A 116 1.76 14.29 0.22
CA ARG A 116 0.89 15.47 0.29
C ARG A 116 -0.18 15.30 1.37
N PRO A 117 -0.11 15.99 2.52
CA PRO A 117 -1.18 16.00 3.52
C PRO A 117 -2.51 16.50 2.94
N CYS A 118 -3.62 15.97 3.45
CA CYS A 118 -4.95 16.48 3.16
C CYS A 118 -5.15 17.87 3.77
N ASP A 119 -6.03 18.64 3.16
CA ASP A 119 -6.52 19.93 3.67
C ASP A 119 -8.00 20.11 3.32
N VAL A 120 -8.55 21.29 3.60
CA VAL A 120 -9.98 21.58 3.36
C VAL A 120 -10.38 21.57 1.87
N TYR A 121 -9.42 21.71 0.96
CA TYR A 121 -9.63 21.69 -0.50
C TYR A 121 -9.29 20.35 -1.13
N PHE A 122 -8.41 19.61 -0.51
CA PHE A 122 -7.95 18.29 -0.95
C PHE A 122 -8.16 17.26 0.17
N THR A 123 -9.40 16.80 0.31
CA THR A 123 -9.81 15.86 1.37
C THR A 123 -9.27 14.45 1.11
N LEU A 124 -9.36 13.59 2.13
CA LEU A 124 -8.97 12.19 2.00
C LEU A 124 -9.79 11.47 0.92
N GLU A 125 -11.09 11.72 0.86
CA GLU A 125 -11.98 11.11 -0.13
C GLU A 125 -11.54 11.48 -1.55
N ARG A 126 -11.18 12.73 -1.80
CA ARG A 126 -10.65 13.19 -3.09
C ARG A 126 -9.29 12.58 -3.40
N LYS A 127 -8.44 12.44 -2.38
CA LYS A 127 -7.13 11.79 -2.52
C LYS A 127 -7.29 10.34 -2.99
N LEU A 128 -8.14 9.57 -2.31
CA LEU A 128 -8.41 8.18 -2.64
C LEU A 128 -9.02 8.04 -4.05
N GLU A 129 -10.01 8.85 -4.35
CA GLU A 129 -10.64 8.87 -5.68
C GLU A 129 -9.62 9.13 -6.79
N ARG A 130 -8.80 10.18 -6.66
CA ARG A 130 -7.80 10.53 -7.67
C ARG A 130 -6.73 9.47 -7.84
N PHE A 131 -6.22 8.94 -6.73
CA PHE A 131 -5.26 7.86 -6.77
C PHE A 131 -5.80 6.65 -7.53
N LEU A 132 -6.99 6.16 -7.16
CA LEU A 132 -7.61 5.01 -7.81
C LEU A 132 -7.95 5.25 -9.27
N GLN A 133 -8.47 6.43 -9.63
CA GLN A 133 -8.71 6.79 -11.03
C GLN A 133 -7.45 6.71 -11.89
N LEU A 134 -6.30 7.14 -11.36
CA LEU A 134 -5.03 7.10 -12.09
C LEU A 134 -4.49 5.67 -12.19
N THR A 135 -4.42 4.95 -11.08
CA THR A 135 -3.80 3.62 -11.06
C THR A 135 -4.63 2.57 -11.79
N LEU A 136 -5.95 2.57 -11.65
CA LEU A 136 -6.82 1.65 -12.38
C LEU A 136 -6.77 1.87 -13.90
N ARG A 137 -6.52 3.11 -14.36
CA ARG A 137 -6.29 3.40 -15.78
C ARG A 137 -4.94 2.90 -16.29
N ILE A 138 -3.88 3.00 -15.48
CA ILE A 138 -2.57 2.42 -15.81
C ILE A 138 -2.73 0.92 -16.11
N TYR A 139 -3.52 0.21 -15.31
CA TYR A 139 -3.76 -1.22 -15.44
C TYR A 139 -4.95 -1.58 -16.35
N CYS A 140 -5.39 -0.64 -17.21
CA CYS A 140 -6.43 -0.86 -18.21
C CYS A 140 -7.75 -1.42 -17.66
N VAL A 141 -8.08 -1.14 -16.41
CA VAL A 141 -9.34 -1.57 -15.80
C VAL A 141 -10.50 -0.86 -16.47
N PRO A 142 -11.55 -1.57 -16.95
CA PRO A 142 -12.71 -0.96 -17.62
C PRO A 142 -13.43 0.07 -16.74
N GLU A 143 -13.97 1.12 -17.36
CA GLU A 143 -14.65 2.21 -16.63
C GLU A 143 -15.80 1.74 -15.75
N GLU A 144 -16.53 0.71 -16.16
CA GLU A 144 -17.61 0.12 -15.35
C GLU A 144 -17.06 -0.45 -14.05
N LYS A 145 -15.96 -1.22 -14.13
CA LYS A 145 -15.27 -1.75 -12.96
C LYS A 145 -14.68 -0.66 -12.09
N GLN A 146 -14.12 0.40 -12.70
CA GLN A 146 -13.66 1.57 -11.93
C GLN A 146 -14.81 2.21 -11.15
N ARG A 147 -16.00 2.35 -11.72
CA ARG A 147 -17.19 2.88 -11.01
C ARG A 147 -17.60 1.99 -9.84
N GLU A 148 -17.62 0.66 -10.02
CA GLU A 148 -17.91 -0.28 -8.92
C GLU A 148 -16.93 -0.09 -7.76
N VAL A 149 -15.64 0.03 -8.06
CA VAL A 149 -14.58 0.26 -7.06
C VAL A 149 -14.80 1.57 -6.32
N MET A 150 -15.13 2.65 -7.04
CA MET A 150 -15.37 3.96 -6.41
C MET A 150 -16.57 3.92 -5.46
N VAL A 151 -17.66 3.24 -5.86
CA VAL A 151 -18.85 3.04 -4.99
C VAL A 151 -18.49 2.25 -3.74
N LEU A 152 -17.70 1.18 -3.88
CA LEU A 152 -17.24 0.40 -2.74
C LEU A 152 -16.45 1.27 -1.76
N ILE A 153 -15.43 1.98 -2.22
CA ILE A 153 -14.56 2.79 -1.36
C ILE A 153 -15.34 3.93 -0.68
N ALA A 154 -16.25 4.57 -1.41
CA ALA A 154 -17.10 5.62 -0.84
C ALA A 154 -18.09 5.12 0.24
N GLY A 155 -18.44 3.83 0.19
CA GLY A 155 -19.32 3.19 1.18
C GLY A 155 -18.61 2.68 2.44
N LEU A 156 -17.27 2.66 2.46
CA LEU A 156 -16.48 2.19 3.60
C LEU A 156 -16.17 3.32 4.57
N ASP A 157 -16.22 3.03 5.87
CA ASP A 157 -15.57 3.87 6.89
C ASP A 157 -14.06 3.59 6.89
N ILE A 158 -13.38 4.10 5.84
CA ILE A 158 -11.96 3.83 5.62
C ILE A 158 -11.07 4.33 6.77
N ARG A 159 -11.49 5.38 7.49
CA ARG A 159 -10.74 5.91 8.64
C ARG A 159 -10.81 4.95 9.82
N ALA A 160 -11.97 4.39 10.12
CA ALA A 160 -12.13 3.37 11.17
C ALA A 160 -11.33 2.11 10.83
N ILE A 161 -11.41 1.64 9.58
CA ILE A 161 -10.64 0.50 9.09
C ILE A 161 -9.13 0.74 9.22
N ALA A 162 -8.64 1.88 8.75
CA ALA A 162 -7.22 2.23 8.83
C ALA A 162 -6.74 2.35 10.29
N ASN A 163 -7.55 2.89 11.20
CA ASN A 163 -7.23 2.90 12.62
C ASN A 163 -7.08 1.50 13.20
N GLU A 164 -7.97 0.58 12.86
CA GLU A 164 -7.87 -0.81 13.30
C GLU A 164 -6.60 -1.48 12.76
N VAL A 165 -6.28 -1.26 11.48
CA VAL A 165 -5.04 -1.75 10.85
C VAL A 165 -3.82 -1.18 11.54
N MET A 166 -3.81 0.12 11.84
CA MET A 166 -2.72 0.80 12.54
C MET A 166 -2.46 0.19 13.93
N GLN A 167 -3.52 -0.07 14.70
CA GLN A 167 -3.39 -0.71 16.01
C GLN A 167 -2.80 -2.13 15.91
N LYS A 168 -3.27 -2.91 14.93
CA LYS A 168 -2.72 -4.26 14.69
C LYS A 168 -1.26 -4.23 14.24
N LEU A 169 -0.88 -3.26 13.39
CA LEU A 169 0.51 -3.07 12.96
C LEU A 169 1.42 -2.73 14.14
N PHE A 170 1.01 -1.81 15.01
CA PHE A 170 1.81 -1.44 16.18
C PHE A 170 1.95 -2.60 17.16
N ALA A 171 0.86 -3.33 17.44
CA ALA A 171 0.92 -4.50 18.31
C ALA A 171 1.85 -5.59 17.74
N ALA A 172 1.81 -5.83 16.43
CA ALA A 172 2.69 -6.79 15.77
C ALA A 172 4.15 -6.33 15.75
N LEU A 173 4.41 -5.03 15.60
CA LEU A 173 5.76 -4.45 15.71
C LEU A 173 6.34 -4.59 17.11
N GLU A 174 5.55 -4.31 18.16
CA GLU A 174 5.98 -4.51 19.55
C GLU A 174 6.40 -5.95 19.79
N MET A 175 5.58 -6.92 19.39
CA MET A 175 5.92 -8.35 19.52
C MET A 175 7.18 -8.72 18.74
N HIS A 176 7.35 -8.19 17.53
CA HIS A 176 8.53 -8.45 16.70
C HIS A 176 9.81 -7.94 17.34
N TYR A 177 9.79 -6.74 17.90
CA TYR A 177 10.96 -6.15 18.58
C TYR A 177 11.22 -6.74 19.95
N GLU A 178 10.21 -7.13 20.72
CA GLU A 178 10.40 -7.85 21.99
C GLU A 178 11.08 -9.21 21.78
N PHE A 179 10.72 -9.95 20.73
CA PHE A 179 11.38 -11.22 20.38
C PHE A 179 12.84 -11.05 19.94
N THR A 180 13.20 -9.93 19.33
CA THR A 180 14.57 -9.68 18.85
C THR A 180 15.48 -9.07 19.92
N LEU A 181 14.94 -8.51 21.00
CA LEU A 181 15.70 -7.98 22.15
C LEU A 181 15.90 -8.99 23.27
N GLY A 182 15.22 -10.13 23.22
CA GLY A 182 15.28 -11.22 24.20
C GLY A 182 16.28 -12.34 23.91
N GLU A 183 17.01 -12.27 22.78
CA GLU A 183 18.12 -13.15 22.41
C GLU A 183 19.46 -12.38 22.51
#